data_847c2eb05733ee11dbc9e330ee98ddde
#
_entry.id   847c2eb05733ee11dbc9e330ee98ddde
#
_cell.length_a   1.000
_cell.length_b   1.000
_cell.length_c   1.000
_cell.angle_alpha   90.00
_cell.angle_beta   90.00
_cell.angle_gamma   90.00
#
_symmetry.space_group_name_H-M   'P 1'
#
loop_
_entity.id
_entity.type
_entity.pdbx_description
1 polymer ?
#
loop_
_entity_poly.entity_id
_entity_poly.type
_entity_poly.pdbx_seq_one_letter_code
_entity_poly.pdbx_strand_id
1 'polypeptide(L)'
;MNGIRSSDISEIFLFFDYDFQHSHLSLEEINQRVEEMLALFADETENGKLYINYPMIESIRYTKELPDNDYANYVVSREECKDFKRLSRDFSAYNSLDHILFKDGETPTKEKYIKVKDNWQYLKQMNVSKANLLIAGVNTMPKEKSVINQLSIFERQLLLHVKPNRSVAVLNSFPIFIYEYMK
;
A
#
# COMPACT_ATOMS: atom_id res chain seq x y z
N MET A 1 -8.35 -30.18 16.23
CA MET A 1 -8.09 -29.32 15.05
C MET A 1 -6.72 -29.69 14.53
N ASN A 2 -6.60 -30.21 13.32
CA ASN A 2 -5.30 -30.43 12.70
C ASN A 2 -4.73 -29.04 12.32
N GLY A 3 -3.71 -28.58 13.05
CA GLY A 3 -3.01 -27.35 12.72
C GLY A 3 -2.33 -27.44 11.35
N ILE A 4 -2.25 -26.34 10.63
CA ILE A 4 -1.44 -26.21 9.41
C ILE A 4 0.02 -26.44 9.82
N ARG A 5 0.74 -27.38 9.15
CA ARG A 5 2.15 -27.61 9.36
C ARG A 5 2.95 -26.62 8.52
N SER A 6 4.10 -26.20 9.01
CA SER A 6 5.00 -25.30 8.24
C SER A 6 5.39 -25.87 6.86
N SER A 7 5.44 -27.21 6.74
CA SER A 7 5.66 -27.91 5.46
C SER A 7 4.52 -27.74 4.45
N ASP A 8 3.34 -27.30 4.89
CA ASP A 8 2.15 -27.12 4.05
C ASP A 8 2.03 -25.67 3.53
N ILE A 9 2.98 -24.79 3.92
CA ILE A 9 3.05 -23.37 3.56
C ILE A 9 4.19 -23.18 2.56
N SER A 10 3.87 -22.66 1.37
CA SER A 10 4.88 -22.36 0.34
C SER A 10 5.40 -20.93 0.41
N GLU A 11 4.53 -19.98 0.76
CA GLU A 11 4.85 -18.55 0.77
C GLU A 11 4.05 -17.84 1.87
N ILE A 12 4.65 -16.83 2.49
CA ILE A 12 4.04 -15.99 3.52
C ILE A 12 4.14 -14.53 3.11
N PHE A 13 3.01 -13.83 3.07
CA PHE A 13 2.94 -12.39 2.81
C PHE A 13 2.31 -11.67 3.99
N LEU A 14 2.99 -10.64 4.46
CA LEU A 14 2.63 -9.87 5.64
C LEU A 14 2.28 -8.44 5.21
N PHE A 15 1.14 -7.93 5.65
CA PHE A 15 0.70 -6.57 5.35
C PHE A 15 0.55 -5.80 6.65
N PHE A 16 1.32 -4.72 6.78
CA PHE A 16 1.34 -3.88 7.97
C PHE A 16 1.12 -2.42 7.62
N ASP A 17 0.62 -1.69 8.59
CA ASP A 17 0.51 -0.24 8.52
C ASP A 17 1.80 0.40 9.07
N TYR A 18 2.24 1.50 8.47
CA TYR A 18 3.40 2.25 8.95
C TYR A 18 3.18 2.83 10.37
N ASP A 19 1.92 2.96 10.78
CA ASP A 19 1.48 3.46 12.10
C ASP A 19 2.12 4.80 12.49
N PHE A 20 2.24 5.68 11.51
CA PHE A 20 2.94 6.96 11.58
C PHE A 20 2.39 7.90 12.68
N GLN A 21 1.11 7.73 13.03
CA GLN A 21 0.39 8.50 14.05
C GLN A 21 0.61 8.01 15.48
N HIS A 22 1.33 6.90 15.69
CA HIS A 22 1.50 6.31 17.02
C HIS A 22 2.00 7.35 18.03
N SER A 23 1.28 7.51 19.15
CA SER A 23 1.49 8.60 20.09
C SER A 23 2.54 8.30 21.18
N HIS A 24 2.81 7.02 21.44
CA HIS A 24 3.70 6.58 22.52
C HIS A 24 5.14 6.27 22.04
N LEU A 25 5.39 6.34 20.74
CA LEU A 25 6.71 6.11 20.17
C LEU A 25 7.21 7.37 19.46
N SER A 26 8.50 7.62 19.54
CA SER A 26 9.16 8.60 18.69
C SER A 26 9.17 8.13 17.23
N LEU A 27 9.39 9.05 16.30
CA LEU A 27 9.52 8.68 14.88
C LEU A 27 10.74 7.78 14.63
N GLU A 28 11.80 8.02 15.39
CA GLU A 28 13.03 7.23 15.33
C GLU A 28 12.78 5.78 15.74
N GLU A 29 12.03 5.57 16.84
CA GLU A 29 11.67 4.22 17.29
C GLU A 29 10.75 3.50 16.32
N ILE A 30 9.76 4.21 15.72
CA ILE A 30 8.87 3.65 14.68
C ILE A 30 9.71 3.22 13.47
N ASN A 31 10.59 4.12 12.99
CA ASN A 31 11.41 3.87 11.82
C ASN A 31 12.37 2.70 12.04
N GLN A 32 13.02 2.63 13.20
CA GLN A 32 13.91 1.54 13.54
C GLN A 32 13.18 0.19 13.53
N ARG A 33 12.00 0.12 14.14
CA ARG A 33 11.18 -1.11 14.15
C ARG A 33 10.77 -1.55 12.74
N VAL A 34 10.37 -0.60 11.89
CA VAL A 34 10.00 -0.92 10.51
C VAL A 34 11.21 -1.41 9.71
N GLU A 35 12.37 -0.80 9.90
CA GLU A 35 13.63 -1.24 9.26
C GLU A 35 14.00 -2.66 9.68
N GLU A 36 13.95 -2.96 10.99
CA GLU A 36 14.21 -4.29 11.55
C GLU A 36 13.21 -5.33 11.00
N MET A 37 11.91 -4.97 10.90
CA MET A 37 10.89 -5.84 10.31
C MET A 37 11.14 -6.09 8.82
N LEU A 38 11.50 -5.06 8.04
CA LEU A 38 11.79 -5.21 6.60
C LEU A 38 13.04 -6.08 6.37
N ALA A 39 14.02 -6.02 7.26
CA ALA A 39 15.20 -6.87 7.20
C ALA A 39 14.88 -8.34 7.56
N LEU A 40 14.00 -8.57 8.55
CA LEU A 40 13.62 -9.91 9.00
C LEU A 40 12.65 -10.60 8.02
N PHE A 41 11.71 -9.82 7.45
CA PHE A 41 10.66 -10.32 6.56
C PHE A 41 10.92 -9.90 5.11
N ALA A 42 12.06 -10.34 4.58
CA ALA A 42 12.54 -9.96 3.25
C ALA A 42 12.15 -10.98 2.15
N ASP A 43 11.85 -12.23 2.53
CA ASP A 43 11.64 -13.35 1.62
C ASP A 43 10.39 -14.16 1.99
N GLU A 44 9.50 -14.34 1.02
CA GLU A 44 8.23 -15.04 1.18
C GLU A 44 8.36 -16.52 1.49
N THR A 45 9.48 -17.15 1.16
CA THR A 45 9.73 -18.58 1.35
C THR A 45 10.41 -18.90 2.69
N GLU A 46 10.92 -17.89 3.38
CA GLU A 46 11.59 -18.02 4.68
C GLU A 46 10.69 -17.53 5.82
N ASN A 47 10.92 -16.30 6.27
CA ASN A 47 10.17 -15.70 7.39
C ASN A 47 8.88 -15.00 6.93
N GLY A 48 8.69 -14.86 5.63
CA GLY A 48 7.64 -14.09 5.00
C GLY A 48 8.16 -12.78 4.39
N LYS A 49 7.38 -12.21 3.50
CA LYS A 49 7.68 -10.92 2.85
C LYS A 49 6.73 -9.84 3.33
N LEU A 50 7.30 -8.75 3.82
CA LEU A 50 6.57 -7.64 4.41
C LEU A 50 6.19 -6.59 3.37
N TYR A 51 4.95 -6.14 3.44
CA TYR A 51 4.36 -5.05 2.67
C TYR A 51 3.84 -3.97 3.60
N ILE A 52 4.28 -2.73 3.43
CA ILE A 52 3.91 -1.60 4.29
C ILE A 52 2.93 -0.66 3.58
N ASN A 53 1.81 -0.36 4.25
CA ASN A 53 0.86 0.67 3.83
C ASN A 53 1.23 2.03 4.42
N TYR A 54 1.21 3.10 3.62
CA TYR A 54 1.52 4.46 4.05
C TYR A 54 0.29 5.37 3.92
N PRO A 55 -0.26 5.90 5.03
CA PRO A 55 0.11 5.62 6.42
C PRO A 55 -0.50 4.31 6.94
N MET A 56 -1.59 3.81 6.33
CA MET A 56 -2.32 2.60 6.76
C MET A 56 -3.15 2.02 5.61
N ILE A 57 -3.80 0.87 5.87
CA ILE A 57 -4.56 0.10 4.86
C ILE A 57 -5.62 0.92 4.13
N GLU A 58 -6.22 1.91 4.79
CA GLU A 58 -7.20 2.82 4.19
C GLU A 58 -6.63 3.68 3.07
N SER A 59 -5.31 3.73 2.89
CA SER A 59 -4.64 4.41 1.76
C SER A 59 -5.12 3.91 0.40
N ILE A 60 -5.64 2.68 0.31
CA ILE A 60 -6.26 2.16 -0.92
C ILE A 60 -7.44 3.00 -1.41
N ARG A 61 -8.09 3.71 -0.51
CA ARG A 61 -9.26 4.56 -0.80
C ARG A 61 -8.89 6.04 -0.96
N TYR A 62 -7.66 6.42 -0.65
CA TYR A 62 -7.26 7.82 -0.67
C TYR A 62 -7.01 8.29 -2.11
N THR A 63 -8.10 8.34 -2.87
CA THR A 63 -8.13 8.74 -4.28
C THR A 63 -9.49 9.36 -4.61
N LYS A 64 -9.54 10.36 -5.47
CA LYS A 64 -10.78 11.07 -5.85
C LYS A 64 -11.59 10.25 -6.84
N GLU A 65 -10.91 9.59 -7.75
CA GLU A 65 -11.51 8.83 -8.86
C GLU A 65 -10.60 7.67 -9.28
N LEU A 66 -11.02 6.85 -10.22
CA LEU A 66 -10.21 5.80 -10.83
C LEU A 66 -10.31 5.87 -12.37
N PRO A 67 -9.20 6.12 -13.06
CA PRO A 67 -7.88 6.49 -12.56
C PRO A 67 -7.83 7.94 -12.03
N ASP A 68 -6.95 8.21 -11.06
CA ASP A 68 -6.71 9.53 -10.50
C ASP A 68 -5.34 10.07 -10.94
N ASN A 69 -5.35 11.11 -11.76
CA ASN A 69 -4.13 11.70 -12.32
C ASN A 69 -3.30 12.46 -11.28
N ASP A 70 -3.92 12.89 -10.18
CA ASP A 70 -3.26 13.63 -9.09
C ASP A 70 -2.67 12.70 -8.02
N TYR A 71 -2.92 11.39 -8.10
CA TYR A 71 -2.53 10.43 -7.06
C TYR A 71 -1.05 10.49 -6.68
N ALA A 72 -0.18 10.77 -7.65
CA ALA A 72 1.26 10.91 -7.42
C ALA A 72 1.60 11.98 -6.37
N ASN A 73 0.76 13.01 -6.25
CA ASN A 73 0.99 14.18 -5.39
C ASN A 73 0.44 14.02 -3.97
N TYR A 74 -0.33 12.97 -3.67
CA TYR A 74 -0.97 12.83 -2.37
C TYR A 74 0.03 12.49 -1.27
N VAL A 75 0.14 13.41 -0.35
CA VAL A 75 0.99 13.32 0.84
C VAL A 75 0.13 13.71 2.04
N VAL A 76 0.32 13.07 3.17
CA VAL A 76 -0.36 13.38 4.42
C VAL A 76 0.64 13.59 5.54
N SER A 77 0.38 14.57 6.39
CA SER A 77 1.18 14.86 7.58
C SER A 77 0.91 13.85 8.70
N ARG A 78 1.82 13.79 9.69
CA ARG A 78 1.64 12.97 10.89
C ARG A 78 0.36 13.33 11.65
N GLU A 79 -0.01 14.62 11.64
CA GLU A 79 -1.22 15.11 12.33
C GLU A 79 -2.48 14.60 11.63
N GLU A 80 -2.54 14.68 10.31
CA GLU A 80 -3.65 14.16 9.51
C GLU A 80 -3.79 12.65 9.63
N CYS A 81 -2.68 11.92 9.86
CA CYS A 81 -2.71 10.47 10.04
C CYS A 81 -3.47 10.03 11.30
N LYS A 82 -3.63 10.89 12.31
CA LYS A 82 -4.41 10.57 13.52
C LYS A 82 -5.88 10.29 13.21
N ASP A 83 -6.41 10.87 12.14
CA ASP A 83 -7.80 10.71 11.71
C ASP A 83 -7.92 10.23 10.25
N PHE A 84 -6.91 9.51 9.79
CA PHE A 84 -6.78 9.13 8.38
C PHE A 84 -7.95 8.27 7.87
N LYS A 85 -8.56 7.45 8.72
CA LYS A 85 -9.75 6.67 8.35
C LYS A 85 -10.92 7.56 7.93
N ARG A 86 -11.15 8.64 8.68
CA ARG A 86 -12.17 9.63 8.32
C ARG A 86 -11.73 10.43 7.11
N LEU A 87 -10.50 10.91 7.11
CA LEU A 87 -9.93 11.70 6.02
C LEU A 87 -10.03 10.95 4.68
N SER A 88 -9.63 9.67 4.64
CA SER A 88 -9.70 8.86 3.42
C SER A 88 -11.13 8.63 2.93
N ARG A 89 -12.09 8.44 3.86
CA ARG A 89 -13.50 8.31 3.51
C ARG A 89 -14.08 9.60 2.93
N ASP A 90 -13.76 10.73 3.55
CA ASP A 90 -14.31 12.03 3.16
C ASP A 90 -13.65 12.57 1.87
N PHE A 91 -12.38 12.18 1.63
CA PHE A 91 -11.62 12.54 0.44
C PHE A 91 -12.07 11.76 -0.81
N SER A 92 -12.38 10.49 -0.66
CA SER A 92 -12.72 9.63 -1.77
C SER A 92 -14.21 9.67 -2.10
N ALA A 93 -14.54 9.57 -3.38
CA ALA A 93 -15.88 9.18 -3.81
C ALA A 93 -16.09 7.66 -3.54
N TYR A 94 -15.93 7.23 -2.28
CA TYR A 94 -15.78 5.83 -1.86
C TYR A 94 -16.86 4.90 -2.43
N ASN A 95 -18.11 5.37 -2.49
CA ASN A 95 -19.24 4.60 -3.01
C ASN A 95 -19.16 4.37 -4.54
N SER A 96 -18.34 5.12 -5.25
CA SER A 96 -18.16 4.99 -6.71
C SER A 96 -16.85 4.32 -7.13
N LEU A 97 -15.95 4.01 -6.17
CA LEU A 97 -14.67 3.38 -6.50
C LEU A 97 -14.77 1.90 -6.88
N ASP A 98 -15.89 1.24 -6.64
CA ASP A 98 -16.21 -0.15 -7.07
C ASP A 98 -15.00 -1.10 -7.21
N HIS A 99 -14.19 -1.20 -6.16
CA HIS A 99 -13.06 -2.14 -6.12
C HIS A 99 -13.39 -3.44 -5.37
N ILE A 100 -14.61 -3.55 -4.84
CA ILE A 100 -15.10 -4.74 -4.14
C ILE A 100 -16.09 -5.45 -5.05
N LEU A 101 -15.78 -6.68 -5.44
CA LEU A 101 -16.63 -7.48 -6.33
C LEU A 101 -17.83 -8.05 -5.58
N PHE A 102 -17.57 -8.67 -4.42
CA PHE A 102 -18.62 -9.29 -3.62
C PHE A 102 -19.00 -8.41 -2.44
N LYS A 103 -20.29 -8.14 -2.32
CA LYS A 103 -20.92 -7.61 -1.11
C LYS A 103 -21.86 -8.67 -0.58
N ASP A 104 -22.09 -8.70 0.72
CA ASP A 104 -22.96 -9.70 1.36
C ASP A 104 -24.33 -9.75 0.68
N GLY A 105 -24.72 -10.95 0.25
CA GLY A 105 -26.00 -11.21 -0.39
C GLY A 105 -26.14 -10.79 -1.86
N GLU A 106 -25.12 -10.24 -2.47
CA GLU A 106 -25.15 -9.82 -3.89
C GLU A 106 -24.44 -10.82 -4.80
N THR A 107 -25.07 -11.16 -5.93
CA THR A 107 -24.40 -11.83 -7.07
C THR A 107 -23.94 -10.75 -8.04
N PRO A 108 -22.61 -10.61 -8.30
CA PRO A 108 -22.13 -9.55 -9.17
C PRO A 108 -22.58 -9.77 -10.62
N THR A 109 -23.01 -8.69 -11.29
CA THR A 109 -23.28 -8.71 -12.73
C THR A 109 -21.97 -8.76 -13.52
N LYS A 110 -22.05 -9.10 -14.81
CA LYS A 110 -20.90 -9.09 -15.72
C LYS A 110 -20.26 -7.70 -15.82
N GLU A 111 -21.08 -6.66 -15.88
CA GLU A 111 -20.64 -5.26 -15.95
C GLU A 111 -19.89 -4.87 -14.69
N LYS A 112 -20.41 -5.25 -13.50
CA LYS A 112 -19.72 -5.01 -12.22
C LYS A 112 -18.38 -5.72 -12.16
N TYR A 113 -18.32 -6.97 -12.64
CA TYR A 113 -17.07 -7.73 -12.70
C TYR A 113 -16.02 -7.01 -13.54
N ILE A 114 -16.38 -6.55 -14.73
CA ILE A 114 -15.48 -5.81 -15.65
C ILE A 114 -15.01 -4.53 -14.96
N LYS A 115 -15.94 -3.72 -14.43
CA LYS A 115 -15.62 -2.46 -13.76
C LYS A 115 -14.66 -2.66 -12.57
N VAL A 116 -14.90 -3.65 -11.73
CA VAL A 116 -14.02 -3.96 -10.59
C VAL A 116 -12.63 -4.38 -11.06
N LYS A 117 -12.55 -5.21 -12.12
CA LYS A 117 -11.28 -5.62 -12.72
C LYS A 117 -10.49 -4.42 -13.25
N ASP A 118 -11.14 -3.50 -13.97
CA ASP A 118 -10.51 -2.30 -14.51
C ASP A 118 -10.05 -1.37 -13.38
N ASN A 119 -10.87 -1.17 -12.35
CA ASN A 119 -10.51 -0.37 -11.19
C ASN A 119 -9.28 -0.92 -10.44
N TRP A 120 -9.14 -2.25 -10.34
CA TRP A 120 -7.93 -2.86 -9.78
C TRP A 120 -6.70 -2.65 -10.67
N GLN A 121 -6.85 -2.60 -12.00
CA GLN A 121 -5.74 -2.23 -12.88
C GLN A 121 -5.30 -0.77 -12.67
N TYR A 122 -6.26 0.16 -12.50
CA TYR A 122 -5.95 1.54 -12.17
C TYR A 122 -5.26 1.68 -10.81
N LEU A 123 -5.78 1.05 -9.76
CA LEU A 123 -5.15 1.03 -8.44
C LEU A 123 -3.72 0.49 -8.50
N LYS A 124 -3.51 -0.61 -9.24
CA LYS A 124 -2.18 -1.18 -9.47
C LYS A 124 -1.26 -0.18 -10.18
N GLN A 125 -1.71 0.38 -11.30
CA GLN A 125 -0.91 1.34 -12.06
C GLN A 125 -0.55 2.58 -11.24
N MET A 126 -1.50 3.17 -10.53
CA MET A 126 -1.30 4.36 -9.71
C MET A 126 -0.29 4.12 -8.58
N ASN A 127 -0.46 3.04 -7.80
CA ASN A 127 0.42 2.74 -6.67
C ASN A 127 1.83 2.33 -7.13
N VAL A 128 1.95 1.52 -8.18
CA VAL A 128 3.25 1.10 -8.71
C VAL A 128 4.00 2.26 -9.37
N SER A 129 3.31 3.10 -10.15
CA SER A 129 3.94 4.30 -10.74
C SER A 129 4.40 5.29 -9.66
N LYS A 130 3.62 5.45 -8.58
CA LYS A 130 4.02 6.29 -7.44
C LYS A 130 5.18 5.69 -6.65
N ALA A 131 5.22 4.37 -6.47
CA ALA A 131 6.39 3.71 -5.87
C ALA A 131 7.64 3.93 -6.73
N ASN A 132 7.51 3.83 -8.06
CA ASN A 132 8.61 4.14 -8.98
C ASN A 132 9.01 5.63 -8.93
N LEU A 133 8.06 6.54 -8.77
CA LEU A 133 8.35 7.96 -8.55
C LEU A 133 9.19 8.17 -7.28
N LEU A 134 8.84 7.52 -6.18
CA LEU A 134 9.61 7.59 -4.94
C LEU A 134 11.03 7.06 -5.13
N ILE A 135 11.19 5.91 -5.76
CA ILE A 135 12.48 5.20 -5.89
C ILE A 135 13.36 5.85 -6.96
N ALA A 136 12.82 6.06 -8.16
CA ALA A 136 13.57 6.45 -9.36
C ALA A 136 13.27 7.86 -9.85
N GLY A 137 12.33 8.60 -9.24
CA GLY A 137 11.95 9.95 -9.66
C GLY A 137 11.06 10.01 -10.91
N VAL A 138 10.48 8.88 -11.35
CA VAL A 138 9.69 8.79 -12.58
C VAL A 138 8.31 8.20 -12.31
N ASN A 139 7.25 8.98 -12.58
CA ASN A 139 5.85 8.57 -12.34
C ASN A 139 5.30 7.73 -13.52
N THR A 140 5.89 6.57 -13.74
CA THR A 140 5.45 5.59 -14.75
C THR A 140 5.63 4.18 -14.21
N MET A 141 4.98 3.21 -14.85
CA MET A 141 5.25 1.81 -14.56
C MET A 141 6.72 1.48 -14.83
N PRO A 142 7.42 0.78 -13.91
CA PRO A 142 8.80 0.41 -14.11
C PRO A 142 8.93 -0.63 -15.23
N LYS A 143 10.09 -0.66 -15.88
CA LYS A 143 10.38 -1.67 -16.92
C LYS A 143 10.52 -3.07 -16.34
N GLU A 144 11.08 -3.17 -15.14
CA GLU A 144 11.32 -4.43 -14.45
C GLU A 144 10.65 -4.41 -13.08
N LYS A 145 10.04 -5.52 -12.68
CA LYS A 145 9.35 -5.65 -11.39
C LYS A 145 10.30 -5.48 -10.20
N SER A 146 11.54 -5.92 -10.33
CA SER A 146 12.58 -5.86 -9.29
C SER A 146 12.95 -4.45 -8.84
N VAL A 147 12.62 -3.42 -9.63
CA VAL A 147 12.81 -2.00 -9.24
C VAL A 147 11.98 -1.65 -8.01
N ILE A 148 10.79 -2.23 -7.90
CA ILE A 148 9.86 -1.95 -6.80
C ILE A 148 10.13 -2.94 -5.66
N ASN A 149 10.70 -2.46 -4.57
CA ASN A 149 10.89 -3.24 -3.35
C ASN A 149 10.57 -2.43 -2.10
N GLN A 150 10.13 -3.09 -1.04
CA GLN A 150 9.61 -2.44 0.16
C GLN A 150 10.66 -1.66 0.93
N LEU A 151 11.90 -2.13 0.99
CA LEU A 151 13.00 -1.43 1.66
C LEU A 151 13.31 -0.11 0.96
N SER A 152 13.45 -0.11 -0.37
CA SER A 152 13.68 1.12 -1.14
C SER A 152 12.51 2.11 -1.02
N ILE A 153 11.27 1.64 -1.02
CA ILE A 153 10.10 2.49 -0.76
C ILE A 153 10.24 3.15 0.61
N PHE A 154 10.53 2.37 1.65
CA PHE A 154 10.68 2.86 3.02
C PHE A 154 11.80 3.89 3.14
N GLU A 155 13.00 3.60 2.65
CA GLU A 155 14.14 4.53 2.65
C GLU A 155 13.80 5.86 1.97
N ARG A 156 13.09 5.80 0.84
CA ARG A 156 12.68 7.00 0.10
C ARG A 156 11.56 7.76 0.81
N GLN A 157 10.62 7.08 1.45
CA GLN A 157 9.64 7.72 2.35
C GLN A 157 10.35 8.48 3.47
N LEU A 158 11.34 7.86 4.12
CA LEU A 158 12.14 8.51 5.16
C LEU A 158 12.86 9.76 4.64
N LEU A 159 13.54 9.64 3.51
CA LEU A 159 14.37 10.71 2.96
C LEU A 159 13.54 11.88 2.45
N LEU A 160 12.48 11.61 1.70
CA LEU A 160 11.74 12.64 0.97
C LEU A 160 10.59 13.26 1.78
N HIS A 161 10.02 12.53 2.73
CA HIS A 161 8.80 12.93 3.41
C HIS A 161 8.91 12.94 4.93
N VAL A 162 9.33 11.83 5.55
CA VAL A 162 9.27 11.69 7.01
C VAL A 162 10.23 12.64 7.71
N LYS A 163 11.51 12.58 7.34
CA LYS A 163 12.57 13.40 7.98
C LYS A 163 12.40 14.90 7.72
N PRO A 164 12.18 15.38 6.48
CA PRO A 164 12.09 16.81 6.23
C PRO A 164 10.75 17.42 6.65
N ASN A 165 9.63 16.72 6.51
CA ASN A 165 8.31 17.31 6.59
C ASN A 165 7.36 16.64 7.58
N ARG A 166 7.79 15.58 8.28
CA ARG A 166 6.93 14.77 9.14
C ARG A 166 5.63 14.36 8.42
N SER A 167 5.76 13.89 7.20
CA SER A 167 4.67 13.46 6.32
C SER A 167 5.01 12.12 5.67
N VAL A 168 4.05 11.52 4.97
CA VAL A 168 4.24 10.34 4.14
C VAL A 168 3.53 10.51 2.81
N ALA A 169 4.14 10.05 1.73
CA ALA A 169 3.43 9.88 0.47
C ALA A 169 2.42 8.74 0.62
N VAL A 170 1.15 9.02 0.34
CA VAL A 170 0.09 8.01 0.45
C VAL A 170 0.35 6.89 -0.55
N LEU A 171 0.48 5.66 -0.06
CA LEU A 171 0.78 4.49 -0.88
C LEU A 171 0.18 3.23 -0.25
N ASN A 172 -0.53 2.45 -1.06
CA ASN A 172 -1.05 1.15 -0.62
C ASN A 172 -0.22 0.01 -1.19
N SER A 173 0.18 -0.90 -0.33
CA SER A 173 1.06 -2.01 -0.70
C SER A 173 0.34 -3.19 -1.36
N PHE A 174 -0.97 -3.33 -1.19
CA PHE A 174 -1.71 -4.44 -1.79
C PHE A 174 -1.74 -4.40 -3.33
N PRO A 175 -1.97 -3.25 -4.01
CA PRO A 175 -1.78 -3.13 -5.45
C PRO A 175 -0.35 -3.42 -5.92
N ILE A 176 0.67 -3.11 -5.10
CA ILE A 176 2.07 -3.43 -5.39
C ILE A 176 2.29 -4.94 -5.33
N PHE A 177 1.76 -5.62 -4.31
CA PHE A 177 1.76 -7.08 -4.23
C PHE A 177 1.09 -7.73 -5.45
N ILE A 178 -0.09 -7.23 -5.88
CA ILE A 178 -0.76 -7.71 -7.09
C ILE A 178 0.15 -7.55 -8.33
N TYR A 179 0.85 -6.42 -8.45
CA TYR A 179 1.80 -6.21 -9.55
C TYR A 179 2.94 -7.21 -9.53
N GLU A 180 3.46 -7.54 -8.36
CA GLU A 180 4.63 -8.39 -8.20
C GLU A 180 4.30 -9.87 -8.50
N TYR A 181 3.19 -10.39 -7.97
CA TYR A 181 2.88 -11.82 -7.99
C TYR A 181 1.77 -12.23 -8.96
N MET A 182 0.87 -11.32 -9.33
CA MET A 182 -0.22 -11.68 -10.24
C MET A 182 0.10 -11.25 -11.69
N LYS A 183 -0.30 -12.12 -12.63
CA LYS A 183 -0.14 -11.88 -14.09
C LYS A 183 -1.25 -10.99 -14.64
#